data_b313d2d7657fcfcfbe6cebdd14f559b3
#
_entry.id   b313d2d7657fcfcfbe6cebdd14f559b3
#
_cell.length_a   1.000
_cell.length_b   1.000
_cell.length_c   1.000
_cell.angle_alpha   90.00
_cell.angle_beta   90.00
_cell.angle_gamma   90.00
#
_symmetry.space_group_name_H-M   'P 1'
#
loop_
_entity.id
_entity.type
_entity.pdbx_description
1 polymer ?
#
loop_
_entity_poly.entity_id
_entity_poly.type
_entity_poly.pdbx_seq_one_letter_code
_entity_poly.pdbx_strand_id
1 'polypeptide(L)'
;NILLSTLEQELKDTEGAVSKLFESIYAGRLNYEYMIIDCPPSLGFLTFNALRAAGLVIVPVDMGAFSLMGVGKLLGMIELIKVKINHTPQVRALATLYDRRLKYSETMLSEIKAFFKDQLLETIIRLNVTLKKSVAQGVSVLQFDSKSNGAHDHTALAQEVIRMEGAEEFKQALAEVAFKQEEVTLPVMPRIPAIQPAAEPADRGVVFSIKAPQAKEVYLVGDFNHWRMNEASRLAKLDDGSWQKKFALTPGKYRYKFVVDGEWLLDSQNAEKEQNPFGTYDSVKKL
;
A
#
# COMPACT_ATOMS: atom_id res chain seq x y z
N ASN A 1 1.14 0.74 12.58
CA ASN A 1 1.03 0.43 14.00
C ASN A 1 1.82 -0.86 14.27
N ILE A 2 2.82 -0.81 15.17
CA ILE A 2 3.72 -1.95 15.49
C ILE A 2 2.90 -3.17 15.95
N LEU A 3 1.84 -2.96 16.73
CA LEU A 3 0.96 -4.04 17.20
C LEU A 3 0.27 -4.80 16.06
N LEU A 4 -0.13 -4.11 14.99
CA LEU A 4 -0.77 -4.77 13.84
C LEU A 4 0.21 -5.61 13.02
N SER A 5 1.48 -5.20 12.91
CA SER A 5 2.48 -6.01 12.22
C SER A 5 2.89 -7.25 13.02
N THR A 6 2.88 -7.16 14.36
CA THR A 6 3.08 -8.32 15.23
C THR A 6 1.91 -9.30 15.12
N LEU A 7 0.67 -8.80 15.16
CA LEU A 7 -0.54 -9.60 14.93
C LEU A 7 -0.52 -10.30 13.57
N GLU A 8 -0.07 -9.63 12.53
CA GLU A 8 0.08 -10.23 11.20
C GLU A 8 1.03 -11.44 11.22
N GLN A 9 2.15 -11.33 11.95
CA GLN A 9 3.11 -12.44 12.09
C GLN A 9 2.54 -13.60 12.91
N GLU A 10 1.80 -13.32 13.97
CA GLU A 10 1.23 -14.34 14.85
C GLU A 10 0.03 -15.06 14.22
N LEU A 11 -0.80 -14.36 13.48
CA LEU A 11 -2.06 -14.89 12.97
C LEU A 11 -1.97 -15.54 11.59
N LYS A 12 -1.02 -15.14 10.73
CA LYS A 12 -0.98 -15.57 9.32
C LYS A 12 -0.96 -17.09 9.11
N ASP A 13 -0.42 -17.84 10.08
CA ASP A 13 -0.28 -19.30 10.02
C ASP A 13 -1.37 -20.01 10.83
N THR A 14 -2.35 -19.28 11.40
CA THR A 14 -3.46 -19.88 12.13
C THR A 14 -4.61 -20.25 11.19
N GLU A 15 -5.37 -21.29 11.54
CA GLU A 15 -6.58 -21.65 10.82
C GLU A 15 -7.61 -20.51 10.87
N GLY A 16 -8.26 -20.23 9.73
CA GLY A 16 -9.19 -19.10 9.60
C GLY A 16 -8.56 -17.71 9.67
N ALA A 17 -7.24 -17.60 9.63
CA ALA A 17 -6.50 -16.35 9.76
C ALA A 17 -7.04 -15.20 8.86
N VAL A 18 -7.43 -15.51 7.64
CA VAL A 18 -7.93 -14.52 6.65
C VAL A 18 -9.36 -14.04 6.91
N SER A 19 -10.07 -14.65 7.86
CA SER A 19 -11.44 -14.28 8.26
C SER A 19 -11.53 -13.67 9.65
N LYS A 20 -10.42 -13.49 10.36
CA LYS A 20 -10.41 -13.06 11.77
C LYS A 20 -11.10 -11.71 12.01
N LEU A 21 -10.90 -10.75 11.11
CA LEU A 21 -11.58 -9.47 11.22
C LEU A 21 -13.10 -9.61 11.04
N PHE A 22 -13.52 -10.36 10.01
CA PHE A 22 -14.92 -10.66 9.75
C PHE A 22 -15.57 -11.35 10.96
N GLU A 23 -14.95 -12.40 11.49
CA GLU A 23 -15.42 -13.13 12.66
C GLU A 23 -15.55 -12.20 13.88
N SER A 24 -14.55 -11.34 14.12
CA SER A 24 -14.54 -10.42 15.25
C SER A 24 -15.64 -9.36 15.16
N ILE A 25 -15.90 -8.82 13.97
CA ILE A 25 -16.97 -7.86 13.72
C ILE A 25 -18.32 -8.52 13.94
N TYR A 26 -18.52 -9.71 13.39
CA TYR A 26 -19.77 -10.47 13.51
C TYR A 26 -20.07 -10.91 14.94
N ALA A 27 -19.06 -11.45 15.65
CA ALA A 27 -19.19 -11.85 17.04
C ALA A 27 -19.42 -10.69 18.00
N GLY A 28 -18.85 -9.52 17.69
CA GLY A 28 -18.94 -8.32 18.52
C GLY A 28 -20.33 -7.69 18.58
N ARG A 29 -21.27 -8.08 17.70
CA ARG A 29 -22.63 -7.50 17.59
C ARG A 29 -22.61 -5.97 17.70
N LEU A 30 -21.66 -5.34 16.99
CA LEU A 30 -21.45 -3.90 17.06
C LEU A 30 -22.69 -3.18 16.49
N ASN A 31 -23.24 -2.25 17.26
CA ASN A 31 -24.42 -1.50 16.87
C ASN A 31 -24.00 -0.19 16.17
N TYR A 32 -23.34 -0.31 15.01
CA TYR A 32 -22.98 0.79 14.14
C TYR A 32 -23.67 0.63 12.79
N GLU A 33 -24.13 1.72 12.22
CA GLU A 33 -24.66 1.74 10.84
C GLU A 33 -23.54 1.57 9.82
N TYR A 34 -22.37 2.13 10.13
CA TYR A 34 -21.18 2.11 9.26
C TYR A 34 -19.93 1.69 10.02
N MET A 35 -19.10 0.91 9.38
CA MET A 35 -17.75 0.61 9.82
C MET A 35 -16.78 0.92 8.69
N ILE A 36 -15.84 1.82 8.93
CA ILE A 36 -14.81 2.20 7.95
C ILE A 36 -13.51 1.52 8.33
N ILE A 37 -12.95 0.75 7.40
CA ILE A 37 -11.69 0.04 7.57
C ILE A 37 -10.63 0.76 6.73
N ASP A 38 -9.74 1.49 7.38
CA ASP A 38 -8.57 2.10 6.73
C ASP A 38 -7.47 1.05 6.56
N CYS A 39 -7.08 0.79 5.30
CA CYS A 39 -6.15 -0.27 4.94
C CYS A 39 -4.73 0.25 4.72
N PRO A 40 -3.69 -0.54 5.08
CA PRO A 40 -2.32 -0.21 4.73
C PRO A 40 -2.15 -0.24 3.19
N PRO A 41 -1.14 0.46 2.64
CA PRO A 41 -0.90 0.50 1.20
C PRO A 41 -0.36 -0.81 0.61
N SER A 42 -0.14 -1.83 1.45
CA SER A 42 0.33 -3.15 1.05
C SER A 42 -0.82 -4.10 0.78
N LEU A 43 -0.70 -4.94 -0.25
CA LEU A 43 -1.65 -6.01 -0.55
C LEU A 43 -1.24 -7.28 0.24
N GLY A 44 -1.32 -7.22 1.58
CA GLY A 44 -0.94 -8.27 2.49
C GLY A 44 -2.12 -8.88 3.27
N PHE A 45 -1.79 -9.62 4.31
CA PHE A 45 -2.71 -10.29 5.20
C PHE A 45 -3.80 -9.37 5.78
N LEU A 46 -3.42 -8.17 6.25
CA LEU A 46 -4.37 -7.20 6.83
C LEU A 46 -5.37 -6.71 5.79
N THR A 47 -4.89 -6.38 4.59
CA THR A 47 -5.75 -5.95 3.47
C THR A 47 -6.70 -7.07 3.05
N PHE A 48 -6.24 -8.33 3.04
CA PHE A 48 -7.10 -9.46 2.73
C PHE A 48 -8.23 -9.63 3.77
N ASN A 49 -7.91 -9.52 5.07
CA ASN A 49 -8.91 -9.53 6.14
C ASN A 49 -9.93 -8.40 6.00
N ALA A 50 -9.47 -7.19 5.65
CA ALA A 50 -10.35 -6.04 5.42
C ALA A 50 -11.28 -6.28 4.23
N LEU A 51 -10.76 -6.75 3.10
CA LEU A 51 -11.53 -7.06 1.90
C LEU A 51 -12.55 -8.19 2.15
N ARG A 52 -12.20 -9.20 2.96
CA ARG A 52 -13.10 -10.28 3.36
C ARG A 52 -14.25 -9.78 4.23
N ALA A 53 -14.00 -8.77 5.07
CA ALA A 53 -14.99 -8.20 5.98
C ALA A 53 -15.85 -7.09 5.32
N ALA A 54 -15.40 -6.51 4.22
CA ALA A 54 -16.05 -5.38 3.58
C ALA A 54 -17.21 -5.79 2.66
N GLY A 55 -18.33 -5.10 2.75
CA GLY A 55 -19.41 -5.16 1.75
C GLY A 55 -19.17 -4.18 0.58
N LEU A 56 -18.54 -3.04 0.88
CA LEU A 56 -18.15 -2.03 -0.11
C LEU A 56 -16.65 -1.73 -0.01
N VAL A 57 -15.97 -1.71 -1.15
CA VAL A 57 -14.56 -1.32 -1.27
C VAL A 57 -14.48 -0.05 -2.09
N ILE A 58 -14.04 1.04 -1.48
CA ILE A 58 -13.75 2.29 -2.19
C ILE A 58 -12.25 2.32 -2.49
N VAL A 59 -11.90 2.40 -3.77
CA VAL A 59 -10.54 2.42 -4.26
C VAL A 59 -10.14 3.85 -4.66
N PRO A 60 -9.35 4.56 -3.84
CA PRO A 60 -8.84 5.86 -4.22
C PRO A 60 -7.85 5.73 -5.38
N VAL A 61 -8.08 6.47 -6.45
CA VAL A 61 -7.22 6.51 -7.64
C VAL A 61 -6.77 7.95 -7.85
N ASP A 62 -5.48 8.20 -7.66
CA ASP A 62 -4.93 9.53 -7.91
C ASP A 62 -4.65 9.76 -9.40
N MET A 63 -4.30 11.00 -9.76
CA MET A 63 -3.99 11.38 -11.14
C MET A 63 -2.57 10.96 -11.59
N GLY A 64 -1.92 10.03 -10.88
CA GLY A 64 -0.58 9.55 -11.21
C GLY A 64 -0.59 8.48 -12.31
N ALA A 65 0.46 8.44 -13.14
CA ALA A 65 0.58 7.49 -14.25
C ALA A 65 0.59 6.00 -13.82
N PHE A 66 0.95 5.70 -12.56
CA PHE A 66 1.05 4.34 -12.04
C PHE A 66 -0.17 3.90 -11.23
N SER A 67 -1.14 4.77 -11.03
CA SER A 67 -2.30 4.50 -10.16
C SER A 67 -3.14 3.34 -10.68
N LEU A 68 -3.40 3.28 -11.97
CA LEU A 68 -4.16 2.17 -12.59
C LEU A 68 -3.42 0.82 -12.52
N MET A 69 -2.09 0.82 -12.51
CA MET A 69 -1.32 -0.43 -12.33
C MET A 69 -1.50 -1.00 -10.91
N GLY A 70 -1.50 -0.14 -9.90
CA GLY A 70 -1.77 -0.55 -8.51
C GLY A 70 -3.18 -1.12 -8.34
N VAL A 71 -4.15 -0.49 -8.98
CA VAL A 71 -5.55 -0.94 -9.00
C VAL A 71 -5.68 -2.33 -9.61
N GLY A 72 -5.01 -2.63 -10.72
CA GLY A 72 -5.06 -3.95 -11.34
C GLY A 72 -4.69 -5.09 -10.39
N LYS A 73 -3.68 -4.88 -9.53
CA LYS A 73 -3.28 -5.85 -8.50
C LYS A 73 -4.35 -6.02 -7.42
N LEU A 74 -4.98 -4.93 -7.00
CA LEU A 74 -6.07 -4.97 -6.02
C LEU A 74 -7.28 -5.73 -6.57
N LEU A 75 -7.69 -5.44 -7.80
CA LEU A 75 -8.81 -6.14 -8.45
C LEU A 75 -8.52 -7.64 -8.61
N GLY A 76 -7.28 -8.01 -8.92
CA GLY A 76 -6.85 -9.41 -8.94
C GLY A 76 -6.97 -10.09 -7.57
N MET A 77 -6.68 -9.39 -6.48
CA MET A 77 -6.89 -9.91 -5.11
C MET A 77 -8.38 -10.07 -4.79
N ILE A 78 -9.23 -9.12 -5.16
CA ILE A 78 -10.68 -9.20 -4.97
C ILE A 78 -11.26 -10.40 -5.75
N GLU A 79 -10.81 -10.62 -6.98
CA GLU A 79 -11.24 -11.79 -7.77
C GLU A 79 -10.79 -13.11 -7.12
N LEU A 80 -9.58 -13.13 -6.54
CA LEU A 80 -9.12 -14.30 -5.76
C LEU A 80 -10.00 -14.57 -4.55
N ILE A 81 -10.41 -13.52 -3.82
CA ILE A 81 -11.34 -13.63 -2.67
C ILE A 81 -12.68 -14.20 -3.13
N LYS A 82 -13.23 -13.68 -4.23
CA LYS A 82 -14.47 -14.16 -4.82
C LYS A 82 -14.42 -15.66 -5.15
N VAL A 83 -13.35 -16.10 -5.82
CA VAL A 83 -13.19 -17.50 -6.23
C VAL A 83 -12.95 -18.43 -5.03
N LYS A 84 -12.14 -18.01 -4.04
CA LYS A 84 -11.68 -18.89 -2.96
C LYS A 84 -12.62 -18.96 -1.78
N ILE A 85 -13.32 -17.89 -1.46
CA ILE A 85 -14.20 -17.81 -0.28
C ILE A 85 -15.62 -17.33 -0.61
N ASN A 86 -15.98 -17.33 -1.89
CA ASN A 86 -17.30 -16.97 -2.39
C ASN A 86 -17.82 -15.62 -1.81
N HIS A 87 -16.94 -14.65 -1.67
CA HIS A 87 -17.24 -13.30 -1.18
C HIS A 87 -16.96 -12.27 -2.26
N THR A 88 -17.96 -11.47 -2.61
CA THR A 88 -17.85 -10.46 -3.68
C THR A 88 -18.22 -9.10 -3.12
N PRO A 89 -17.26 -8.32 -2.59
CA PRO A 89 -17.56 -6.96 -2.19
C PRO A 89 -17.89 -6.10 -3.40
N GLN A 90 -18.78 -5.15 -3.22
CA GLN A 90 -19.02 -4.12 -4.23
C GLN A 90 -17.79 -3.22 -4.35
N VAL A 91 -17.28 -3.00 -5.56
CA VAL A 91 -16.11 -2.13 -5.79
C VAL A 91 -16.55 -0.82 -6.40
N ARG A 92 -16.06 0.29 -5.85
CA ARG A 92 -16.21 1.63 -6.42
C ARG A 92 -14.87 2.33 -6.44
N ALA A 93 -14.55 2.98 -7.53
CA ALA A 93 -13.37 3.83 -7.64
C ALA A 93 -13.70 5.27 -7.28
N LEU A 94 -12.77 5.94 -6.63
CA LEU A 94 -12.86 7.35 -6.26
C LEU A 94 -11.68 8.10 -6.88
N ALA A 95 -11.93 8.98 -7.83
CA ALA A 95 -10.89 9.85 -8.38
C ALA A 95 -10.44 10.87 -7.32
N THR A 96 -9.13 10.93 -7.06
CA THR A 96 -8.57 11.79 -6.00
C THR A 96 -7.42 12.65 -6.52
N LEU A 97 -7.08 13.69 -5.74
CA LEU A 97 -5.98 14.63 -6.05
C LEU A 97 -6.13 15.30 -7.42
N TYR A 98 -7.36 15.49 -7.89
CA TYR A 98 -7.64 16.13 -9.16
C TYR A 98 -7.34 17.64 -9.13
N ASP A 99 -6.45 18.09 -10.00
CA ASP A 99 -6.16 19.52 -10.19
C ASP A 99 -6.66 19.96 -11.56
N ARG A 100 -7.80 20.68 -11.56
CA ARG A 100 -8.44 21.20 -12.80
C ARG A 100 -7.56 22.13 -13.64
N ARG A 101 -6.47 22.66 -13.08
CA ARG A 101 -5.55 23.56 -13.78
C ARG A 101 -4.59 22.80 -14.68
N LEU A 102 -4.47 21.48 -14.48
CA LEU A 102 -3.55 20.61 -15.18
C LEU A 102 -4.28 19.81 -16.27
N LYS A 103 -3.95 20.03 -17.52
CA LYS A 103 -4.47 19.25 -18.66
C LYS A 103 -4.20 17.74 -18.48
N TYR A 104 -3.09 17.39 -17.86
CA TYR A 104 -2.75 16.03 -17.53
C TYR A 104 -3.79 15.37 -16.60
N SER A 105 -4.26 16.09 -15.57
CA SER A 105 -5.31 15.58 -14.67
C SER A 105 -6.62 15.29 -15.42
N GLU A 106 -6.97 16.10 -16.40
CA GLU A 106 -8.14 15.88 -17.24
C GLU A 106 -8.00 14.60 -18.09
N THR A 107 -6.83 14.40 -18.70
CA THR A 107 -6.53 13.19 -19.46
C THR A 107 -6.60 11.95 -18.57
N MET A 108 -5.95 11.97 -17.41
CA MET A 108 -5.98 10.85 -16.45
C MET A 108 -7.40 10.55 -15.94
N LEU A 109 -8.19 11.58 -15.66
CA LEU A 109 -9.58 11.39 -15.26
C LEU A 109 -10.39 10.69 -16.37
N SER A 110 -10.14 11.03 -17.64
CA SER A 110 -10.78 10.37 -18.77
C SER A 110 -10.38 8.89 -18.88
N GLU A 111 -9.13 8.56 -18.63
CA GLU A 111 -8.66 7.17 -18.60
C GLU A 111 -9.27 6.39 -17.43
N ILE A 112 -9.34 6.99 -16.23
CA ILE A 112 -10.00 6.40 -15.06
C ILE A 112 -11.48 6.14 -15.34
N LYS A 113 -12.18 7.08 -15.95
CA LYS A 113 -13.58 6.92 -16.38
C LYS A 113 -13.75 5.77 -17.38
N ALA A 114 -12.88 5.68 -18.36
CA ALA A 114 -12.91 4.61 -19.37
C ALA A 114 -12.65 3.23 -18.75
N PHE A 115 -11.77 3.16 -17.74
CA PHE A 115 -11.40 1.92 -17.07
C PHE A 115 -12.51 1.42 -16.13
N PHE A 116 -13.03 2.28 -15.25
CA PHE A 116 -13.99 1.89 -14.22
C PHE A 116 -15.45 1.96 -14.63
N LYS A 117 -15.78 2.76 -15.66
CA LYS A 117 -17.17 2.95 -16.14
C LYS A 117 -18.14 3.23 -14.99
N ASP A 118 -19.16 2.40 -14.84
CA ASP A 118 -20.21 2.53 -13.83
C ASP A 118 -19.72 2.27 -12.39
N GLN A 119 -18.50 1.77 -12.24
CA GLN A 119 -17.87 1.59 -10.91
C GLN A 119 -17.18 2.86 -10.41
N LEU A 120 -17.04 3.90 -11.22
CA LEU A 120 -16.49 5.17 -10.76
C LEU A 120 -17.57 5.97 -10.04
N LEU A 121 -17.24 6.45 -8.85
CA LEU A 121 -18.08 7.40 -8.11
C LEU A 121 -18.19 8.72 -8.87
N GLU A 122 -19.34 9.39 -8.76
CA GLU A 122 -19.57 10.72 -9.35
C GLU A 122 -18.70 11.78 -8.69
N THR A 123 -18.49 11.62 -7.38
CA THR A 123 -17.66 12.53 -6.59
C THR A 123 -16.19 12.40 -6.95
N ILE A 124 -15.54 13.55 -7.12
CA ILE A 124 -14.10 13.68 -7.35
C ILE A 124 -13.48 14.48 -6.22
N ILE A 125 -12.45 13.94 -5.57
CA ILE A 125 -11.72 14.67 -4.54
C ILE A 125 -10.63 15.52 -5.18
N ARG A 126 -10.81 16.84 -5.12
CA ARG A 126 -9.87 17.80 -5.70
C ARG A 126 -8.61 17.92 -4.84
N LEU A 127 -7.50 18.20 -5.50
CA LEU A 127 -6.26 18.58 -4.81
C LEU A 127 -6.50 19.84 -3.96
N ASN A 128 -6.38 19.71 -2.63
CA ASN A 128 -6.67 20.79 -1.70
C ASN A 128 -5.63 20.85 -0.56
N VAL A 129 -4.99 22.00 -0.40
CA VAL A 129 -3.98 22.23 0.64
C VAL A 129 -4.62 22.23 2.05
N THR A 130 -5.89 22.59 2.17
CA THR A 130 -6.62 22.60 3.45
C THR A 130 -6.69 21.19 4.06
N LEU A 131 -6.83 20.15 3.25
CA LEU A 131 -6.78 18.76 3.71
C LEU A 131 -5.43 18.42 4.38
N LYS A 132 -4.32 18.86 3.79
CA LYS A 132 -2.99 18.64 4.40
C LYS A 132 -2.84 19.41 5.71
N LYS A 133 -3.38 20.64 5.79
CA LYS A 133 -3.32 21.47 6.99
C LYS A 133 -4.17 20.88 8.13
N SER A 134 -5.37 20.37 7.84
CA SER A 134 -6.25 19.76 8.84
C SER A 134 -5.61 18.49 9.43
N VAL A 135 -5.01 17.64 8.60
CA VAL A 135 -4.27 16.45 9.04
C VAL A 135 -3.10 16.82 9.94
N ALA A 136 -2.32 17.86 9.59
CA ALA A 136 -1.21 18.33 10.42
C ALA A 136 -1.64 18.83 11.81
N GLN A 137 -2.90 19.25 11.96
CA GLN A 137 -3.49 19.66 13.23
C GLN A 137 -4.29 18.56 13.94
N GLY A 138 -4.38 17.37 13.36
CA GLY A 138 -5.10 16.23 13.94
C GLY A 138 -6.62 16.44 13.99
N VAL A 139 -7.17 17.29 13.13
CA VAL A 139 -8.63 17.55 13.06
C VAL A 139 -9.17 17.24 11.66
N SER A 140 -10.47 16.96 11.58
CA SER A 140 -11.11 16.75 10.28
C SER A 140 -11.17 18.06 9.47
N VAL A 141 -11.17 17.95 8.15
CA VAL A 141 -11.31 19.12 7.27
C VAL A 141 -12.63 19.87 7.51
N LEU A 142 -13.69 19.15 7.91
CA LEU A 142 -14.99 19.74 8.24
C LEU A 142 -14.92 20.62 9.48
N GLN A 143 -14.11 20.25 10.48
CA GLN A 143 -13.86 21.05 11.67
C GLN A 143 -12.86 22.19 11.41
N PHE A 144 -11.85 21.93 10.56
CA PHE A 144 -10.81 22.89 10.27
C PHE A 144 -11.28 24.03 9.38
N ASP A 145 -11.96 23.70 8.27
CA ASP A 145 -12.52 24.66 7.31
C ASP A 145 -13.67 24.02 6.51
N SER A 146 -14.87 24.12 7.06
CA SER A 146 -16.08 23.54 6.47
C SER A 146 -16.46 24.12 5.11
N LYS A 147 -15.91 25.29 4.75
CA LYS A 147 -16.17 25.99 3.47
C LYS A 147 -15.14 25.64 2.40
N SER A 148 -14.09 24.89 2.73
CA SER A 148 -13.08 24.49 1.77
C SER A 148 -13.62 23.51 0.72
N ASN A 149 -13.01 23.50 -0.46
CA ASN A 149 -13.31 22.48 -1.47
C ASN A 149 -13.12 21.04 -0.93
N GLY A 150 -12.10 20.85 -0.07
CA GLY A 150 -11.87 19.55 0.57
C GLY A 150 -13.03 19.10 1.45
N ALA A 151 -13.62 20.01 2.23
CA ALA A 151 -14.79 19.71 3.05
C ALA A 151 -16.03 19.40 2.18
N HIS A 152 -16.27 20.21 1.16
CA HIS A 152 -17.38 19.99 0.22
C HIS A 152 -17.28 18.65 -0.51
N ASP A 153 -16.09 18.29 -1.03
CA ASP A 153 -15.88 17.05 -1.76
C ASP A 153 -16.11 15.83 -0.86
N HIS A 154 -15.61 15.84 0.39
CA HIS A 154 -15.82 14.73 1.32
C HIS A 154 -17.27 14.64 1.80
N THR A 155 -17.97 15.78 1.95
CA THR A 155 -19.42 15.76 2.23
C THR A 155 -20.21 15.17 1.07
N ALA A 156 -19.87 15.53 -0.17
CA ALA A 156 -20.50 14.95 -1.35
C ALA A 156 -20.25 13.44 -1.45
N LEU A 157 -19.01 12.99 -1.18
CA LEU A 157 -18.67 11.58 -1.12
C LEU A 157 -19.52 10.82 -0.09
N ALA A 158 -19.63 11.36 1.13
CA ALA A 158 -20.44 10.73 2.18
C ALA A 158 -21.90 10.60 1.75
N GLN A 159 -22.47 11.66 1.16
CA GLN A 159 -23.85 11.63 0.65
C GLN A 159 -24.04 10.64 -0.51
N GLU A 160 -23.06 10.49 -1.38
CA GLU A 160 -23.09 9.53 -2.48
C GLU A 160 -23.08 8.10 -1.95
N VAL A 161 -22.20 7.79 -0.98
CA VAL A 161 -22.13 6.47 -0.33
C VAL A 161 -23.45 6.14 0.38
N ILE A 162 -24.02 7.08 1.14
CA ILE A 162 -25.32 6.92 1.82
C ILE A 162 -26.45 6.62 0.82
N ARG A 163 -26.46 7.30 -0.34
CA ARG A 163 -27.47 7.02 -1.39
C ARG A 163 -27.33 5.63 -2.00
N MET A 164 -26.10 5.15 -2.14
CA MET A 164 -25.84 3.80 -2.68
C MET A 164 -26.39 2.70 -1.78
N GLU A 165 -26.37 2.87 -0.48
CA GLU A 165 -26.93 1.89 0.48
C GLU A 165 -28.45 1.74 0.38
N GLY A 166 -29.16 2.77 -0.05
CA GLY A 166 -30.60 2.72 -0.28
C GLY A 166 -31.00 1.78 -1.42
N ALA A 167 -30.06 1.33 -2.25
CA ALA A 167 -30.32 0.39 -3.33
C ALA A 167 -30.48 -1.03 -2.78
N GLU A 168 -31.55 -1.71 -3.19
CA GLU A 168 -31.87 -3.10 -2.77
C GLU A 168 -30.74 -4.08 -3.06
N GLU A 169 -29.93 -3.85 -4.09
CA GLU A 169 -28.75 -4.65 -4.46
C GLU A 169 -27.68 -4.68 -3.34
N PHE A 170 -27.51 -3.57 -2.62
CA PHE A 170 -26.56 -3.50 -1.51
C PHE A 170 -27.06 -4.30 -0.28
N LYS A 171 -28.35 -4.21 0.02
CA LYS A 171 -28.96 -4.97 1.12
C LYS A 171 -28.91 -6.48 0.85
N GLN A 172 -29.11 -6.90 -0.39
CA GLN A 172 -29.00 -8.30 -0.78
C GLN A 172 -27.56 -8.82 -0.66
N ALA A 173 -26.56 -8.05 -1.08
CA ALA A 173 -25.15 -8.43 -0.92
C ALA A 173 -24.73 -8.58 0.54
N LEU A 174 -25.22 -7.71 1.44
CA LEU A 174 -24.99 -7.84 2.89
C LEU A 174 -25.71 -9.05 3.49
N ALA A 175 -26.93 -9.33 3.07
CA ALA A 175 -27.71 -10.49 3.53
C ALA A 175 -27.07 -11.83 3.10
N GLU A 176 -26.51 -11.91 1.88
CA GLU A 176 -25.80 -13.10 1.40
C GLU A 176 -24.51 -13.37 2.17
N VAL A 177 -23.80 -12.32 2.60
CA VAL A 177 -22.60 -12.44 3.45
C VAL A 177 -22.96 -12.99 4.84
N ALA A 178 -24.13 -12.63 5.39
CA ALA A 178 -24.59 -13.09 6.71
C ALA A 178 -25.09 -14.54 6.72
N PHE A 179 -25.53 -15.09 5.59
CA PHE A 179 -26.25 -16.35 5.54
C PHE A 179 -25.43 -17.61 5.14
N LYS A 180 -24.21 -17.44 4.61
CA LYS A 180 -23.35 -18.57 4.21
C LYS A 180 -22.27 -18.87 5.26
N GLN A 181 -22.68 -19.39 6.42
CA GLN A 181 -21.81 -20.14 7.31
C GLN A 181 -21.73 -21.61 6.86
N GLU A 182 -21.15 -21.90 5.72
CA GLU A 182 -20.60 -23.23 5.45
C GLU A 182 -19.14 -23.24 5.85
N GLU A 183 -18.72 -24.28 6.58
CA GLU A 183 -17.32 -24.54 6.91
C GLU A 183 -16.45 -24.46 5.64
N VAL A 184 -15.87 -23.31 5.42
CA VAL A 184 -14.88 -23.14 4.36
C VAL A 184 -13.57 -23.70 4.91
N THR A 185 -13.31 -24.95 4.64
CA THR A 185 -11.95 -25.49 4.69
C THR A 185 -11.16 -24.72 3.65
N LEU A 186 -10.38 -23.74 4.12
CA LEU A 186 -9.51 -22.94 3.25
C LEU A 186 -8.54 -23.88 2.56
N PRO A 187 -8.47 -23.88 1.21
CA PRO A 187 -7.34 -24.50 0.56
C PRO A 187 -6.10 -23.79 1.10
N VAL A 188 -5.14 -24.59 1.55
CA VAL A 188 -3.80 -24.12 1.90
C VAL A 188 -3.39 -23.15 0.79
N MET A 189 -3.27 -21.86 1.09
CA MET A 189 -2.74 -20.89 0.12
C MET A 189 -1.47 -21.52 -0.45
N PRO A 190 -1.28 -21.53 -1.80
CA PRO A 190 -0.01 -21.99 -2.32
C PRO A 190 1.03 -21.23 -1.51
N ARG A 191 1.85 -21.93 -0.77
CA ARG A 191 2.94 -21.33 -0.01
C ARG A 191 3.65 -20.43 -1.00
N ILE A 192 3.39 -19.13 -0.91
CA ILE A 192 4.41 -18.17 -1.27
C ILE A 192 5.59 -18.73 -0.49
N PRO A 193 6.66 -19.24 -1.16
CA PRO A 193 7.72 -19.93 -0.45
C PRO A 193 7.98 -19.08 0.77
N ALA A 194 7.70 -19.65 1.94
CA ALA A 194 7.87 -18.95 3.19
C ALA A 194 9.27 -18.37 3.05
N ILE A 195 9.35 -17.04 3.11
CA ILE A 195 10.58 -16.42 3.57
C ILE A 195 10.69 -17.07 4.94
N GLN A 196 11.43 -18.16 5.01
CA GLN A 196 11.76 -18.82 6.25
C GLN A 196 12.19 -17.70 7.15
N PRO A 197 11.69 -17.56 8.39
CA PRO A 197 12.33 -16.69 9.34
C PRO A 197 13.78 -17.13 9.25
N ALA A 198 14.63 -16.24 8.74
CA ALA A 198 16.04 -16.51 8.59
C ALA A 198 16.45 -17.08 9.95
N ALA A 199 16.87 -18.36 9.94
CA ALA A 199 17.62 -18.89 11.06
C ALA A 199 18.54 -17.77 11.47
N GLU A 200 18.62 -17.47 12.76
CA GLU A 200 19.40 -16.36 13.31
C GLU A 200 20.68 -16.22 12.49
N PRO A 201 20.95 -15.07 11.87
CA PRO A 201 21.98 -14.98 10.84
C PRO A 201 23.30 -15.38 11.47
N ALA A 202 23.76 -16.58 11.16
CA ALA A 202 25.17 -16.84 11.32
C ALA A 202 25.89 -15.75 10.54
N ASP A 203 26.44 -14.78 11.23
CA ASP A 203 27.35 -13.67 10.88
C ASP A 203 27.74 -13.49 9.36
N ARG A 204 26.81 -13.59 8.43
CA ARG A 204 27.00 -13.43 6.98
C ARG A 204 26.28 -12.20 6.45
N GLY A 205 26.54 -11.03 7.06
CA GLY A 205 26.08 -9.78 6.50
C GLY A 205 26.91 -9.40 5.27
N VAL A 206 26.25 -8.89 4.23
CA VAL A 206 26.89 -8.34 3.04
C VAL A 206 27.37 -6.94 3.34
N VAL A 207 28.65 -6.69 3.14
CA VAL A 207 29.25 -5.38 3.33
C VAL A 207 29.15 -4.59 2.01
N PHE A 208 28.63 -3.39 2.10
CA PHE A 208 28.67 -2.39 1.02
C PHE A 208 29.59 -1.26 1.45
N SER A 209 30.45 -0.82 0.54
CA SER A 209 31.40 0.27 0.80
C SER A 209 31.56 1.18 -0.40
N ILE A 210 31.80 2.47 -0.13
CA ILE A 210 32.13 3.45 -1.15
C ILE A 210 33.21 4.39 -0.62
N LYS A 211 34.15 4.80 -1.48
CA LYS A 211 35.19 5.76 -1.14
C LYS A 211 34.69 7.18 -1.42
N ALA A 212 34.42 7.93 -0.35
CA ALA A 212 33.92 9.31 -0.42
C ALA A 212 34.48 10.15 0.76
N PRO A 213 35.79 10.45 0.77
CA PRO A 213 36.46 11.04 1.94
C PRO A 213 35.94 12.43 2.30
N GLN A 214 35.44 13.19 1.32
CA GLN A 214 34.92 14.55 1.51
C GLN A 214 33.41 14.58 1.87
N ALA A 215 32.71 13.43 1.76
CA ALA A 215 31.28 13.37 2.02
C ALA A 215 30.96 13.63 3.51
N LYS A 216 29.84 14.32 3.72
CA LYS A 216 29.26 14.58 5.05
C LYS A 216 28.34 13.44 5.49
N GLU A 217 27.62 12.86 4.54
CA GLU A 217 26.72 11.74 4.78
C GLU A 217 26.61 10.84 3.53
N VAL A 218 26.48 9.55 3.79
CA VAL A 218 26.31 8.54 2.74
C VAL A 218 25.21 7.55 3.15
N TYR A 219 24.29 7.29 2.23
CA TYR A 219 23.25 6.29 2.40
C TYR A 219 23.37 5.21 1.32
N LEU A 220 22.97 3.99 1.68
CA LEU A 220 22.75 2.91 0.71
C LEU A 220 21.27 2.65 0.56
N VAL A 221 20.77 2.75 -0.66
CA VAL A 221 19.37 2.53 -1.00
C VAL A 221 19.23 1.49 -2.10
N GLY A 222 18.19 0.68 -2.03
CA GLY A 222 17.97 -0.39 -2.98
C GLY A 222 16.69 -1.18 -2.73
N ASP A 223 16.52 -2.28 -3.45
CA ASP A 223 15.35 -3.15 -3.34
C ASP A 223 15.13 -3.67 -1.90
N PHE A 224 16.21 -3.86 -1.14
CA PHE A 224 16.19 -4.39 0.24
C PHE A 224 15.69 -3.39 1.30
N ASN A 225 15.62 -2.10 1.00
CA ASN A 225 15.09 -1.08 1.92
C ASN A 225 14.06 -0.16 1.25
N HIS A 226 13.47 -0.63 0.14
CA HIS A 226 12.46 0.10 -0.65
C HIS A 226 12.93 1.49 -1.08
N TRP A 227 14.24 1.63 -1.37
CA TRP A 227 14.87 2.86 -1.84
C TRP A 227 14.72 4.04 -0.86
N ARG A 228 14.60 3.75 0.46
CA ARG A 228 14.39 4.77 1.49
C ARG A 228 15.71 5.22 2.12
N MET A 229 15.89 6.53 2.19
CA MET A 229 16.96 7.17 2.98
C MET A 229 16.45 7.38 4.41
N ASN A 230 17.04 6.67 5.36
CA ASN A 230 16.77 6.79 6.79
C ASN A 230 18.01 6.40 7.60
N GLU A 231 17.97 6.49 8.91
CA GLU A 231 19.10 6.14 9.77
C GLU A 231 19.55 4.68 9.59
N ALA A 232 18.62 3.76 9.29
CA ALA A 232 18.94 2.37 9.00
C ALA A 232 19.70 2.18 7.68
N SER A 233 19.63 3.11 6.72
CA SER A 233 20.36 3.07 5.44
C SER A 233 21.65 3.90 5.43
N ARG A 234 21.94 4.65 6.50
CA ARG A 234 23.13 5.48 6.63
C ARG A 234 24.37 4.63 6.85
N LEU A 235 25.45 4.92 6.13
CA LEU A 235 26.73 4.27 6.27
C LEU A 235 27.57 4.94 7.36
N ALA A 236 28.48 4.17 7.94
CA ALA A 236 29.48 4.69 8.87
C ALA A 236 30.78 5.07 8.12
N LYS A 237 31.36 6.23 8.44
CA LYS A 237 32.64 6.68 7.91
C LYS A 237 33.79 5.99 8.63
N LEU A 238 34.74 5.48 7.87
CA LEU A 238 35.97 4.88 8.39
C LEU A 238 37.14 5.87 8.32
N ASP A 239 38.22 5.57 9.06
CA ASP A 239 39.40 6.44 9.17
C ASP A 239 40.14 6.63 7.84
N ASP A 240 40.00 5.68 6.90
CA ASP A 240 40.57 5.74 5.53
C ASP A 240 39.76 6.60 4.55
N GLY A 241 38.68 7.23 5.02
CA GLY A 241 37.77 8.04 4.22
C GLY A 241 36.77 7.24 3.40
N SER A 242 36.70 5.94 3.56
CA SER A 242 35.63 5.10 3.01
C SER A 242 34.40 5.13 3.92
N TRP A 243 33.24 4.79 3.32
CA TRP A 243 31.98 4.63 4.03
C TRP A 243 31.49 3.20 3.87
N GLN A 244 31.03 2.60 4.94
CA GLN A 244 30.69 1.19 4.93
C GLN A 244 29.50 0.88 5.84
N LYS A 245 28.72 -0.14 5.44
CA LYS A 245 27.69 -0.75 6.28
C LYS A 245 27.45 -2.20 5.91
N LYS A 246 27.19 -3.01 6.91
CA LYS A 246 26.80 -4.42 6.77
C LYS A 246 25.29 -4.54 6.78
N PHE A 247 24.73 -5.21 5.75
CA PHE A 247 23.29 -5.49 5.65
C PHE A 247 23.07 -6.99 5.72
N ALA A 248 22.11 -7.43 6.52
CA ALA A 248 21.66 -8.81 6.55
C ALA A 248 20.73 -9.02 5.33
N LEU A 249 21.25 -9.59 4.25
CA LEU A 249 20.49 -9.88 3.02
C LEU A 249 20.42 -11.38 2.82
N THR A 250 19.26 -11.84 2.36
CA THR A 250 19.06 -13.25 1.94
C THR A 250 19.64 -13.47 0.54
N PRO A 251 19.94 -14.73 0.13
CA PRO A 251 20.32 -15.00 -1.25
C PRO A 251 19.30 -14.47 -2.24
N GLY A 252 19.79 -13.72 -3.24
CA GLY A 252 18.91 -13.04 -4.20
C GLY A 252 19.65 -12.03 -5.06
N LYS A 253 18.92 -11.38 -5.97
CA LYS A 253 19.40 -10.28 -6.82
C LYS A 253 18.82 -8.96 -6.29
N TYR A 254 19.70 -8.00 -6.02
CA TYR A 254 19.34 -6.70 -5.46
C TYR A 254 19.88 -5.57 -6.31
N ARG A 255 19.05 -4.61 -6.67
CA ARG A 255 19.45 -3.35 -7.28
C ARG A 255 19.65 -2.32 -6.18
N TYR A 256 20.69 -1.49 -6.31
CA TYR A 256 21.04 -0.49 -5.30
C TYR A 256 21.81 0.69 -5.89
N LYS A 257 21.85 1.77 -5.13
CA LYS A 257 22.71 2.96 -5.34
C LYS A 257 23.21 3.49 -4.01
N PHE A 258 24.32 4.21 -4.09
CA PHE A 258 24.74 5.08 -3.00
C PHE A 258 24.13 6.47 -3.19
N VAL A 259 23.81 7.14 -2.09
CA VAL A 259 23.45 8.55 -2.08
C VAL A 259 24.49 9.27 -1.23
N VAL A 260 25.31 10.08 -1.87
CA VAL A 260 26.43 10.80 -1.28
C VAL A 260 26.08 12.29 -1.27
N ASP A 261 25.90 12.88 -0.10
CA ASP A 261 25.47 14.29 0.07
C ASP A 261 24.27 14.69 -0.82
N GLY A 262 23.32 13.75 -1.00
CA GLY A 262 22.12 13.92 -1.83
C GLY A 262 22.28 13.53 -3.29
N GLU A 263 23.47 13.22 -3.78
CA GLU A 263 23.73 12.78 -5.16
C GLU A 263 23.67 11.26 -5.29
N TRP A 264 22.92 10.76 -6.29
CA TRP A 264 22.71 9.33 -6.54
C TRP A 264 23.80 8.75 -7.41
N LEU A 265 24.65 7.88 -6.83
CA LEU A 265 25.83 7.33 -7.48
C LEU A 265 25.70 5.81 -7.64
N LEU A 266 26.21 5.31 -8.76
CA LEU A 266 26.47 3.89 -8.95
C LEU A 266 27.67 3.43 -8.11
N ASP A 267 27.67 2.15 -7.75
CA ASP A 267 28.84 1.53 -7.14
C ASP A 267 29.94 1.39 -8.21
N SER A 268 30.98 2.21 -8.08
CA SER A 268 32.13 2.19 -9.00
C SER A 268 32.97 0.92 -8.92
N GLN A 269 32.82 0.15 -7.85
CA GLN A 269 33.52 -1.12 -7.66
C GLN A 269 32.71 -2.32 -8.18
N ASN A 270 31.47 -2.10 -8.61
CA ASN A 270 30.59 -3.12 -9.14
C ASN A 270 30.33 -2.92 -10.64
N ALA A 271 30.80 -3.84 -11.47
CA ALA A 271 30.59 -3.78 -12.91
C ALA A 271 29.15 -4.17 -13.33
N GLU A 272 28.42 -4.92 -12.49
CA GLU A 272 27.05 -5.32 -12.81
C GLU A 272 26.08 -4.19 -12.58
N LYS A 273 25.39 -3.80 -13.65
CA LYS A 273 24.36 -2.74 -13.63
C LYS A 273 23.19 -3.11 -14.52
N GLU A 274 22.02 -2.61 -14.17
CA GLU A 274 20.77 -2.83 -14.89
C GLU A 274 20.06 -1.51 -15.13
N GLN A 275 19.47 -1.33 -16.30
CA GLN A 275 18.73 -0.12 -16.62
C GLN A 275 17.44 -0.08 -15.79
N ASN A 276 17.16 1.04 -15.16
CA ASN A 276 15.96 1.26 -14.38
C ASN A 276 14.87 1.94 -15.23
N PRO A 277 13.61 1.97 -14.74
CA PRO A 277 12.49 2.57 -15.47
C PRO A 277 12.64 4.07 -15.77
N PHE A 278 13.59 4.74 -15.13
CA PHE A 278 13.87 6.18 -15.34
C PHE A 278 14.92 6.43 -16.42
N GLY A 279 15.36 5.40 -17.15
CA GLY A 279 16.38 5.51 -18.21
C GLY A 279 17.82 5.61 -17.69
N THR A 280 18.04 5.55 -16.38
CA THR A 280 19.37 5.48 -15.75
C THR A 280 19.72 4.04 -15.36
N TYR A 281 20.87 3.82 -14.73
CA TYR A 281 21.30 2.49 -14.30
C TYR A 281 21.31 2.39 -12.77
N ASP A 282 21.08 1.18 -12.27
CA ASP A 282 21.29 0.78 -10.88
C ASP A 282 22.39 -0.26 -10.81
N SER A 283 23.20 -0.26 -9.75
CA SER A 283 24.17 -1.34 -9.50
C SER A 283 23.42 -2.58 -9.05
N VAL A 284 23.94 -3.77 -9.42
CA VAL A 284 23.30 -5.05 -9.12
C VAL A 284 24.22 -5.92 -8.27
N LYS A 285 23.71 -6.43 -7.14
CA LYS A 285 24.37 -7.41 -6.27
C LYS A 285 23.62 -8.72 -6.33
N LYS A 286 24.32 -9.81 -6.63
CA LYS A 286 23.82 -11.19 -6.53
C LYS A 286 24.46 -11.86 -5.34
N LEU A 287 23.68 -12.54 -4.52
CA LEU A 287 24.07 -13.23 -3.29
C LEU A 287 23.70 -14.70 -3.36
#